data_ec0abbaa9530c38c6d1251961d160ea4
#
_entry.id   ec0abbaa9530c38c6d1251961d160ea4
#
_cell.length_a   1.000
_cell.length_b   1.000
_cell.length_c   1.000
_cell.angle_alpha   90.00
_cell.angle_beta   90.00
_cell.angle_gamma   90.00
#
_symmetry.space_group_name_H-M   'P 1'
#
loop_
_entity.id
_entity.type
_entity.pdbx_description
1 polymer ?
#
loop_
_entity_poly.entity_id
_entity_poly.type
_entity_poly.pdbx_seq_one_letter_code
_entity_poly.pdbx_strand_id
1 'polypeptide(L)'
;MMDNDKSKRVGICVYGASSSRIAAAYTAAARQLGALIAAKGWDCINGAGSQGLMRAATDGALQAGGTATGVIPKFMVDNGWAYSRLTRTIVTTDMHQRKRAMATMASAFVAMPGGCGTIEEMMEAFTWIQLGIIDSGKPLVVLNTNGYYNHLIAQVEQSAAEGFMKPSHRSLWHIAATPQQAIETIERAFGQEPQPVESKY
;
A
#
# COMPACT_ATOMS: atom_id res chain seq x y z
N MET A 1 26.78 -8.02 -25.70
CA MET A 1 25.47 -7.36 -25.89
C MET A 1 24.71 -7.52 -24.59
N MET A 2 24.73 -6.50 -23.76
CA MET A 2 24.01 -6.51 -22.48
C MET A 2 22.54 -6.27 -22.76
N ASP A 3 21.72 -7.21 -22.35
CA ASP A 3 20.28 -7.22 -22.53
C ASP A 3 19.69 -6.06 -21.72
N ASN A 4 18.98 -5.22 -22.43
CA ASN A 4 18.50 -3.92 -22.00
C ASN A 4 17.52 -4.08 -20.84
N ASP A 5 17.80 -3.40 -19.74
CA ASP A 5 16.97 -3.19 -18.57
C ASP A 5 15.49 -2.93 -18.97
N LYS A 6 14.68 -3.99 -18.91
CA LYS A 6 13.23 -3.84 -19.00
C LYS A 6 12.83 -3.00 -17.79
N SER A 7 12.59 -1.71 -18.00
CA SER A 7 12.17 -0.73 -17.00
C SER A 7 11.22 -1.38 -15.99
N LYS A 8 11.68 -1.48 -14.76
CA LYS A 8 10.93 -2.11 -13.65
C LYS A 8 9.59 -1.38 -13.54
N ARG A 9 8.50 -2.07 -13.86
CA ARG A 9 7.16 -1.48 -13.82
C ARG A 9 6.90 -0.90 -12.42
N VAL A 10 6.40 0.32 -12.34
CA VAL A 10 6.01 0.94 -11.06
C VAL A 10 4.92 0.09 -10.41
N GLY A 11 5.14 -0.31 -9.18
CA GLY A 11 4.20 -1.10 -8.39
C GLY A 11 3.66 -0.31 -7.20
N ILE A 12 2.36 -0.26 -7.03
CA ILE A 12 1.71 0.37 -5.88
C ILE A 12 1.21 -0.72 -4.93
N CYS A 13 1.83 -0.81 -3.76
CA CYS A 13 1.40 -1.75 -2.73
C CYS A 13 0.19 -1.19 -1.98
N VAL A 14 -0.91 -1.93 -2.03
CA VAL A 14 -2.20 -1.51 -1.47
C VAL A 14 -2.57 -2.42 -0.30
N TYR A 15 -2.57 -1.88 0.91
CA TYR A 15 -3.08 -2.53 2.13
C TYR A 15 -4.56 -2.21 2.32
N GLY A 16 -5.34 -3.13 2.86
CA GLY A 16 -6.76 -2.88 3.10
C GLY A 16 -7.52 -4.07 3.67
N ALA A 17 -8.72 -3.80 4.17
CA ALA A 17 -9.57 -4.78 4.80
C ALA A 17 -9.85 -6.00 3.92
N SER A 18 -9.82 -7.19 4.50
CA SER A 18 -10.35 -8.43 3.91
C SER A 18 -11.86 -8.61 4.15
N SER A 19 -12.47 -7.85 5.07
CA SER A 19 -13.91 -7.92 5.35
C SER A 19 -14.72 -7.35 4.20
N SER A 20 -15.82 -8.02 3.86
CA SER A 20 -16.85 -7.53 2.92
C SER A 20 -18.04 -6.84 3.64
N ARG A 21 -18.10 -6.91 4.99
CA ARG A 21 -19.17 -6.30 5.81
C ARG A 21 -18.82 -4.85 6.16
N ILE A 22 -18.62 -4.02 5.15
CA ILE A 22 -18.23 -2.63 5.25
C ILE A 22 -19.12 -1.75 4.38
N ALA A 23 -19.18 -0.46 4.67
CA ALA A 23 -19.99 0.47 3.87
C ALA A 23 -19.51 0.53 2.41
N ALA A 24 -20.46 0.66 1.48
CA ALA A 24 -20.22 0.66 0.03
C ALA A 24 -19.22 1.77 -0.40
N ALA A 25 -19.17 2.89 0.32
CA ALA A 25 -18.24 3.98 0.04
C ALA A 25 -16.77 3.53 0.08
N TYR A 26 -16.39 2.66 1.02
CA TYR A 26 -15.02 2.14 1.10
C TYR A 26 -14.70 1.22 -0.09
N THR A 27 -15.64 0.36 -0.47
CA THR A 27 -15.48 -0.52 -1.64
C THR A 27 -15.38 0.28 -2.93
N ALA A 28 -16.18 1.33 -3.08
CA ALA A 28 -16.13 2.23 -4.23
C ALA A 28 -14.77 2.95 -4.31
N ALA A 29 -14.27 3.50 -3.19
CA ALA A 29 -12.96 4.13 -3.11
C ALA A 29 -11.82 3.15 -3.47
N ALA A 30 -11.87 1.92 -2.97
CA ALA A 30 -10.87 0.90 -3.30
C ALA A 30 -10.89 0.53 -4.80
N ARG A 31 -12.06 0.38 -5.40
CA ARG A 31 -12.21 0.12 -6.84
C ARG A 31 -11.68 1.28 -7.67
N GLN A 32 -12.01 2.52 -7.29
CA GLN A 32 -11.49 3.72 -7.95
C GLN A 32 -9.97 3.81 -7.85
N LEU A 33 -9.39 3.51 -6.68
CA LEU A 33 -7.93 3.49 -6.49
C LEU A 33 -7.27 2.51 -7.47
N GLY A 34 -7.79 1.28 -7.58
CA GLY A 34 -7.29 0.29 -8.52
C GLY A 34 -7.35 0.75 -9.98
N ALA A 35 -8.47 1.35 -10.39
CA ALA A 35 -8.63 1.89 -11.72
C ALA A 35 -7.65 3.04 -12.02
N LEU A 36 -7.41 3.93 -11.06
CA LEU A 36 -6.44 5.02 -11.20
C LEU A 36 -4.99 4.50 -11.29
N ILE A 37 -4.63 3.49 -10.50
CA ILE A 37 -3.33 2.79 -10.60
C ILE A 37 -3.14 2.25 -12.02
N ALA A 38 -4.14 1.56 -12.56
CA ALA A 38 -4.11 1.00 -13.92
C ALA A 38 -4.00 2.09 -15.00
N ALA A 39 -4.72 3.21 -14.85
CA ALA A 39 -4.69 4.34 -15.78
C ALA A 39 -3.28 4.97 -15.90
N LYS A 40 -2.45 4.84 -14.84
CA LYS A 40 -1.03 5.26 -14.86
C LYS A 40 -0.09 4.21 -15.46
N GLY A 41 -0.60 3.06 -15.87
CA GLY A 41 0.23 1.92 -16.33
C GLY A 41 0.97 1.23 -15.18
N TRP A 42 0.59 1.48 -13.93
CA TRP A 42 1.20 0.90 -12.73
C TRP A 42 0.57 -0.45 -12.37
N ASP A 43 1.30 -1.27 -11.62
CA ASP A 43 0.79 -2.56 -11.10
C ASP A 43 0.17 -2.40 -9.72
N CYS A 44 -1.02 -2.96 -9.50
CA CYS A 44 -1.68 -2.99 -8.21
C CYS A 44 -1.20 -4.21 -7.40
N ILE A 45 -0.33 -3.99 -6.42
CA ILE A 45 0.22 -5.05 -5.57
C ILE A 45 -0.59 -5.13 -4.28
N ASN A 46 -1.02 -6.32 -3.86
CA ASN A 46 -1.70 -6.51 -2.58
C ASN A 46 -1.54 -7.93 -2.03
N GLY A 47 -2.18 -8.19 -0.90
CA GLY A 47 -2.13 -9.47 -0.19
C GLY A 47 -2.96 -10.59 -0.80
N ALA A 48 -3.39 -10.50 -2.06
CA ALA A 48 -4.13 -11.53 -2.79
C ALA A 48 -5.49 -11.92 -2.18
N GLY A 49 -6.07 -11.13 -1.29
CA GLY A 49 -7.34 -11.46 -0.65
C GLY A 49 -8.50 -11.52 -1.65
N SER A 50 -9.31 -12.58 -1.55
CA SER A 50 -10.49 -12.82 -2.41
C SER A 50 -11.72 -12.01 -2.01
N GLN A 51 -11.62 -11.17 -0.98
CA GLN A 51 -12.73 -10.37 -0.44
C GLN A 51 -12.28 -8.96 -0.03
N GLY A 52 -13.23 -8.12 0.34
CA GLY A 52 -13.00 -6.81 0.91
C GLY A 52 -12.35 -5.81 -0.04
N LEU A 53 -11.55 -4.90 0.51
CA LEU A 53 -10.95 -3.79 -0.24
C LEU A 53 -9.80 -4.24 -1.15
N MET A 54 -9.04 -5.27 -0.76
CA MET A 54 -8.01 -5.84 -1.62
C MET A 54 -8.59 -6.34 -2.94
N ARG A 55 -9.69 -7.13 -2.86
CA ARG A 55 -10.42 -7.58 -4.06
C ARG A 55 -10.96 -6.39 -4.85
N ALA A 56 -11.57 -5.41 -4.20
CA ALA A 56 -12.15 -4.25 -4.88
C ALA A 56 -11.09 -3.45 -5.67
N ALA A 57 -9.91 -3.24 -5.09
CA ALA A 57 -8.79 -2.59 -5.77
C ALA A 57 -8.28 -3.43 -6.96
N THR A 58 -8.12 -4.74 -6.77
CA THR A 58 -7.78 -5.66 -7.86
C THR A 58 -8.79 -5.61 -9.00
N ASP A 59 -10.10 -5.70 -8.68
CA ASP A 59 -11.17 -5.64 -9.70
C ASP A 59 -11.14 -4.29 -10.44
N GLY A 60 -10.89 -3.19 -9.73
CA GLY A 60 -10.77 -1.85 -10.33
C GLY A 60 -9.61 -1.77 -11.31
N ALA A 61 -8.43 -2.28 -10.93
CA ALA A 61 -7.25 -2.30 -11.80
C ALA A 61 -7.48 -3.16 -13.05
N LEU A 62 -8.03 -4.36 -12.90
CA LEU A 62 -8.26 -5.28 -14.02
C LEU A 62 -9.35 -4.76 -14.97
N GLN A 63 -10.45 -4.19 -14.46
CA GLN A 63 -11.52 -3.59 -15.25
C GLN A 63 -11.06 -2.39 -16.07
N ALA A 64 -10.05 -1.66 -15.59
CA ALA A 64 -9.41 -0.57 -16.31
C ALA A 64 -8.28 -1.03 -17.27
N GLY A 65 -8.14 -2.34 -17.52
CA GLY A 65 -7.13 -2.90 -18.41
C GLY A 65 -5.71 -2.96 -17.85
N GLY A 66 -5.55 -2.73 -16.55
CA GLY A 66 -4.27 -2.82 -15.84
C GLY A 66 -3.93 -4.23 -15.37
N THR A 67 -2.92 -4.30 -14.48
CA THR A 67 -2.46 -5.55 -13.87
C THR A 67 -2.58 -5.51 -12.35
N ALA A 68 -2.69 -6.69 -11.75
CA ALA A 68 -2.70 -6.85 -10.30
C ALA A 68 -1.85 -8.05 -9.89
N THR A 69 -0.89 -7.81 -9.00
CA THR A 69 -0.01 -8.82 -8.39
C THR A 69 -0.42 -9.08 -6.96
N GLY A 70 -0.71 -10.33 -6.63
CA GLY A 70 -1.01 -10.75 -5.27
C GLY A 70 0.16 -11.49 -4.63
N VAL A 71 0.44 -11.23 -3.36
CA VAL A 71 1.45 -11.96 -2.56
C VAL A 71 0.76 -12.63 -1.40
N ILE A 72 0.87 -13.96 -1.31
CA ILE A 72 0.08 -14.75 -0.36
C ILE A 72 0.89 -15.92 0.19
N PRO A 73 0.84 -16.21 1.49
CA PRO A 73 1.46 -17.40 2.05
C PRO A 73 0.74 -18.68 1.61
N LYS A 74 1.51 -19.77 1.49
CA LYS A 74 0.98 -21.07 1.06
C LYS A 74 -0.22 -21.52 1.89
N PHE A 75 -0.18 -21.37 3.21
CA PHE A 75 -1.30 -21.80 4.06
C PHE A 75 -2.62 -21.06 3.75
N MET A 76 -2.56 -19.81 3.30
CA MET A 76 -3.76 -19.05 2.87
C MET A 76 -4.26 -19.54 1.52
N VAL A 77 -3.36 -19.96 0.62
CA VAL A 77 -3.74 -20.58 -0.66
C VAL A 77 -4.45 -21.91 -0.39
N ASP A 78 -3.89 -22.73 0.49
CA ASP A 78 -4.45 -24.03 0.86
C ASP A 78 -5.86 -23.90 1.50
N ASN A 79 -6.14 -22.77 2.17
CA ASN A 79 -7.46 -22.43 2.71
C ASN A 79 -8.42 -21.79 1.68
N GLY A 80 -8.01 -21.63 0.42
CA GLY A 80 -8.87 -21.07 -0.64
C GLY A 80 -9.06 -19.54 -0.55
N TRP A 81 -8.18 -18.80 0.12
CA TRP A 81 -8.33 -17.35 0.31
C TRP A 81 -7.74 -16.52 -0.83
N ALA A 82 -6.99 -17.15 -1.73
CA ALA A 82 -6.39 -16.48 -2.87
C ALA A 82 -7.46 -16.04 -3.89
N TYR A 83 -7.33 -14.82 -4.40
CA TYR A 83 -8.20 -14.33 -5.46
C TYR A 83 -7.71 -14.85 -6.82
N SER A 84 -8.58 -15.60 -7.52
CA SER A 84 -8.22 -16.33 -8.75
C SER A 84 -8.02 -15.45 -9.99
N ARG A 85 -8.47 -14.18 -9.96
CA ARG A 85 -8.38 -13.27 -11.13
C ARG A 85 -7.13 -12.40 -11.18
N LEU A 86 -6.20 -12.56 -10.21
CA LEU A 86 -4.93 -11.83 -10.23
C LEU A 86 -4.16 -12.10 -11.53
N THR A 87 -3.50 -11.06 -12.07
CA THR A 87 -2.60 -11.20 -13.22
C THR A 87 -1.39 -12.07 -12.86
N ARG A 88 -0.92 -11.94 -11.61
CA ARG A 88 0.22 -12.69 -11.07
C ARG A 88 -0.01 -13.00 -9.59
N THR A 89 0.31 -14.23 -9.18
CA THR A 89 0.30 -14.63 -7.77
C THR A 89 1.71 -15.08 -7.37
N ILE A 90 2.21 -14.54 -6.25
CA ILE A 90 3.48 -14.93 -5.63
C ILE A 90 3.14 -15.64 -4.33
N VAL A 91 3.49 -16.92 -4.27
CA VAL A 91 3.29 -17.73 -3.06
C VAL A 91 4.54 -17.67 -2.20
N THR A 92 4.38 -17.37 -0.92
CA THR A 92 5.45 -17.28 0.08
C THR A 92 5.30 -18.39 1.15
N THR A 93 6.35 -18.64 1.93
CA THR A 93 6.32 -19.65 3.00
C THR A 93 5.57 -19.15 4.23
N ASP A 94 5.70 -17.85 4.53
CA ASP A 94 5.16 -17.25 5.75
C ASP A 94 4.75 -15.77 5.55
N MET A 95 4.22 -15.17 6.61
CA MET A 95 3.77 -13.77 6.60
C MET A 95 4.93 -12.76 6.50
N HIS A 96 6.11 -13.07 7.04
CA HIS A 96 7.25 -12.15 6.99
C HIS A 96 7.80 -12.06 5.55
N GLN A 97 7.93 -13.21 4.87
CA GLN A 97 8.31 -13.24 3.46
C GLN A 97 7.27 -12.51 2.59
N ARG A 98 5.97 -12.70 2.86
CA ARG A 98 4.90 -11.99 2.16
C ARG A 98 5.08 -10.47 2.26
N LYS A 99 5.17 -9.93 3.47
CA LYS A 99 5.30 -8.49 3.70
C LYS A 99 6.59 -7.93 3.08
N ARG A 100 7.72 -8.64 3.24
CA ARG A 100 8.99 -8.26 2.60
C ARG A 100 8.90 -8.25 1.08
N ALA A 101 8.28 -9.25 0.46
CA ALA A 101 8.10 -9.31 -0.99
C ALA A 101 7.24 -8.15 -1.50
N MET A 102 6.12 -7.85 -0.82
CA MET A 102 5.27 -6.70 -1.14
C MET A 102 6.06 -5.39 -1.07
N ALA A 103 6.79 -5.15 0.01
CA ALA A 103 7.58 -3.93 0.20
C ALA A 103 8.73 -3.79 -0.81
N THR A 104 9.37 -4.89 -1.18
CA THR A 104 10.47 -4.89 -2.18
C THR A 104 9.97 -4.54 -3.57
N MET A 105 8.79 -5.02 -3.95
CA MET A 105 8.19 -4.74 -5.26
C MET A 105 7.55 -3.36 -5.34
N ALA A 106 7.14 -2.80 -4.22
CA ALA A 106 6.46 -1.51 -4.16
C ALA A 106 7.39 -0.37 -4.56
N SER A 107 6.88 0.56 -5.36
CA SER A 107 7.44 1.90 -5.57
C SER A 107 6.77 2.92 -4.66
N ALA A 108 5.53 2.65 -4.23
CA ALA A 108 4.76 3.43 -3.26
C ALA A 108 3.79 2.52 -2.50
N PHE A 109 3.27 3.02 -1.38
CA PHE A 109 2.30 2.31 -0.55
C PHE A 109 1.02 3.13 -0.39
N VAL A 110 -0.13 2.45 -0.41
CA VAL A 110 -1.42 3.05 -0.06
C VAL A 110 -2.11 2.17 0.98
N ALA A 111 -2.38 2.71 2.16
CA ALA A 111 -3.17 2.06 3.19
C ALA A 111 -4.63 2.53 3.11
N MET A 112 -5.51 1.66 2.61
CA MET A 112 -6.96 1.84 2.66
C MET A 112 -7.49 1.49 4.06
N PRO A 113 -8.73 1.87 4.42
CA PRO A 113 -9.36 1.44 5.65
C PRO A 113 -9.28 -0.07 5.89
N GLY A 114 -8.95 -0.46 7.13
CA GLY A 114 -8.82 -1.87 7.49
C GLY A 114 -8.64 -2.10 8.99
N GLY A 115 -8.66 -3.36 9.40
CA GLY A 115 -8.46 -3.77 10.79
C GLY A 115 -6.99 -3.84 11.20
N CYS A 116 -6.72 -4.57 12.30
CA CYS A 116 -5.39 -4.69 12.88
C CYS A 116 -4.31 -5.13 11.88
N GLY A 117 -4.62 -6.07 10.97
CA GLY A 117 -3.64 -6.52 9.97
C GLY A 117 -3.25 -5.41 8.98
N THR A 118 -4.21 -4.59 8.55
CA THR A 118 -3.91 -3.45 7.68
C THR A 118 -3.10 -2.37 8.40
N ILE A 119 -3.43 -2.09 9.66
CA ILE A 119 -2.69 -1.14 10.50
C ILE A 119 -1.28 -1.66 10.76
N GLU A 120 -1.12 -2.95 11.03
CA GLU A 120 0.18 -3.59 11.23
C GLU A 120 1.06 -3.47 9.98
N GLU A 121 0.55 -3.86 8.80
CA GLU A 121 1.27 -3.75 7.53
C GLU A 121 1.68 -2.30 7.22
N MET A 122 0.78 -1.34 7.45
CA MET A 122 1.05 0.08 7.25
C MET A 122 2.12 0.62 8.21
N MET A 123 2.02 0.30 9.50
CA MET A 123 2.97 0.76 10.51
C MET A 123 4.34 0.06 10.37
N GLU A 124 4.37 -1.17 9.88
CA GLU A 124 5.62 -1.83 9.53
C GLU A 124 6.30 -1.11 8.35
N ALA A 125 5.57 -0.79 7.28
CA ALA A 125 6.10 -0.02 6.16
C ALA A 125 6.61 1.36 6.61
N PHE A 126 5.85 2.07 7.45
CA PHE A 126 6.26 3.32 8.07
C PHE A 126 7.60 3.17 8.82
N THR A 127 7.69 2.16 9.68
CA THR A 127 8.90 1.89 10.47
C THR A 127 10.09 1.50 9.59
N TRP A 128 9.88 0.73 8.54
CA TRP A 128 10.94 0.33 7.61
C TRP A 128 11.46 1.53 6.80
N ILE A 129 10.61 2.46 6.40
CA ILE A 129 11.01 3.75 5.80
C ILE A 129 11.83 4.55 6.82
N GLN A 130 11.34 4.68 8.05
CA GLN A 130 12.00 5.42 9.14
C GLN A 130 13.40 4.87 9.45
N LEU A 131 13.59 3.56 9.35
CA LEU A 131 14.86 2.88 9.64
C LEU A 131 15.77 2.74 8.41
N GLY A 132 15.33 3.18 7.23
CA GLY A 132 16.06 2.98 5.99
C GLY A 132 16.17 1.51 5.54
N ILE A 133 15.32 0.63 6.06
CA ILE A 133 15.25 -0.79 5.64
C ILE A 133 14.70 -0.90 4.21
N ILE A 134 13.77 -0.03 3.87
CA ILE A 134 13.30 0.21 2.51
C ILE A 134 13.59 1.66 2.14
N ASP A 135 13.68 1.91 0.84
CA ASP A 135 14.00 3.23 0.30
C ASP A 135 13.06 4.30 0.87
N SER A 136 13.64 5.35 1.46
CA SER A 136 12.92 6.48 2.04
C SER A 136 12.19 7.35 1.00
N GLY A 137 12.56 7.25 -0.27
CA GLY A 137 11.88 7.91 -1.38
C GLY A 137 10.54 7.27 -1.76
N LYS A 138 10.18 6.11 -1.18
CA LYS A 138 8.89 5.46 -1.44
C LYS A 138 7.78 6.11 -0.60
N PRO A 139 6.84 6.86 -1.20
CA PRO A 139 5.78 7.49 -0.45
C PRO A 139 4.81 6.46 0.16
N LEU A 140 4.42 6.69 1.41
CA LEU A 140 3.34 5.97 2.09
C LEU A 140 2.13 6.90 2.21
N VAL A 141 1.03 6.53 1.58
CA VAL A 141 -0.22 7.31 1.60
C VAL A 141 -1.28 6.59 2.42
N VAL A 142 -1.84 7.28 3.41
CA VAL A 142 -3.00 6.83 4.18
C VAL A 142 -4.26 7.35 3.52
N LEU A 143 -5.04 6.47 2.92
CA LEU A 143 -6.32 6.82 2.31
C LEU A 143 -7.40 6.93 3.39
N ASN A 144 -7.60 8.14 3.88
CA ASN A 144 -8.48 8.47 4.99
C ASN A 144 -9.94 8.71 4.56
N THR A 145 -10.50 7.78 3.78
CA THR A 145 -11.89 7.82 3.32
C THR A 145 -12.85 7.97 4.51
N ASN A 146 -13.71 8.97 4.47
CA ASN A 146 -14.68 9.29 5.53
C ASN A 146 -14.04 9.51 6.93
N GLY A 147 -12.77 9.90 7.00
CA GLY A 147 -12.10 10.15 8.28
C GLY A 147 -11.79 8.88 9.08
N TYR A 148 -11.77 7.71 8.43
CA TYR A 148 -11.59 6.41 9.09
C TYR A 148 -10.36 6.36 10.00
N TYR A 149 -9.26 6.97 9.59
CA TYR A 149 -7.99 6.98 10.33
C TYR A 149 -7.79 8.19 11.24
N ASN A 150 -8.79 9.06 11.45
CA ASN A 150 -8.62 10.28 12.24
C ASN A 150 -8.02 10.03 13.63
N HIS A 151 -8.45 8.99 14.33
CA HIS A 151 -7.92 8.65 15.66
C HIS A 151 -6.47 8.13 15.60
N LEU A 152 -6.12 7.35 14.59
CA LEU A 152 -4.75 6.88 14.41
C LEU A 152 -3.81 8.03 14.03
N ILE A 153 -4.25 8.92 13.16
CA ILE A 153 -3.51 10.14 12.80
C ILE A 153 -3.27 10.98 14.06
N ALA A 154 -4.31 11.21 14.87
CA ALA A 154 -4.17 11.95 16.12
C ALA A 154 -3.18 11.27 17.10
N GLN A 155 -3.19 9.94 17.19
CA GLN A 155 -2.23 9.19 18.01
C GLN A 155 -0.78 9.37 17.55
N VAL A 156 -0.54 9.35 16.24
CA VAL A 156 0.82 9.57 15.70
C VAL A 156 1.26 11.02 15.91
N GLU A 157 0.37 11.99 15.75
CA GLU A 157 0.64 13.40 16.04
C GLU A 157 0.97 13.62 17.53
N GLN A 158 0.24 13.00 18.44
CA GLN A 158 0.52 13.04 19.87
C GLN A 158 1.90 12.42 20.18
N SER A 159 2.25 11.30 19.54
CA SER A 159 3.56 10.66 19.73
C SER A 159 4.71 11.57 19.34
N ALA A 160 4.55 12.38 18.28
CA ALA A 160 5.54 13.36 17.90
C ALA A 160 5.57 14.57 18.85
N ALA A 161 4.40 15.04 19.28
CA ALA A 161 4.28 16.19 20.20
C ALA A 161 4.89 15.90 21.58
N GLU A 162 4.77 14.66 22.06
CA GLU A 162 5.30 14.21 23.36
C GLU A 162 6.74 13.66 23.27
N GLY A 163 7.37 13.68 22.07
CA GLY A 163 8.77 13.29 21.90
C GLY A 163 9.02 11.78 21.77
N PHE A 164 7.98 10.95 21.62
CA PHE A 164 8.13 9.50 21.35
C PHE A 164 8.63 9.22 19.93
N MET A 165 8.51 10.19 19.03
CA MET A 165 9.09 10.14 17.69
C MET A 165 9.56 11.55 17.26
N LYS A 166 10.54 11.61 16.36
CA LYS A 166 11.02 12.89 15.83
C LYS A 166 9.92 13.60 15.05
N PRO A 167 9.78 14.93 15.16
CA PRO A 167 8.82 15.70 14.37
C PRO A 167 8.97 15.52 12.85
N SER A 168 10.21 15.34 12.35
CA SER A 168 10.50 15.07 10.94
C SER A 168 9.90 13.76 10.43
N HIS A 169 9.63 12.79 11.31
CA HIS A 169 9.02 11.52 10.92
C HIS A 169 7.54 11.66 10.50
N ARG A 170 6.88 12.80 10.80
CA ARG A 170 5.53 13.08 10.30
C ARG A 170 5.45 13.11 8.78
N SER A 171 6.54 13.50 8.11
CA SER A 171 6.61 13.58 6.65
C SER A 171 6.77 12.21 5.96
N LEU A 172 6.97 11.11 6.73
CA LEU A 172 7.13 9.76 6.18
C LEU A 172 5.83 9.17 5.67
N TRP A 173 4.69 9.74 6.02
CA TRP A 173 3.40 9.39 5.47
C TRP A 173 2.61 10.62 5.02
N HIS A 174 1.70 10.39 4.07
CA HIS A 174 0.83 11.43 3.53
C HIS A 174 -0.63 11.03 3.75
N ILE A 175 -1.48 12.00 4.04
CA ILE A 175 -2.90 11.74 4.25
C ILE A 175 -3.66 12.21 3.01
N ALA A 176 -4.48 11.32 2.43
CA ALA A 176 -5.34 11.62 1.30
C ALA A 176 -6.79 11.28 1.64
N ALA A 177 -7.73 12.17 1.38
CA ALA A 177 -9.15 11.92 1.64
C ALA A 177 -9.80 11.07 0.52
N THR A 178 -9.25 11.13 -0.70
CA THR A 178 -9.79 10.46 -1.89
C THR A 178 -8.72 9.66 -2.64
N PRO A 179 -9.11 8.62 -3.41
CA PRO A 179 -8.19 7.88 -4.26
C PRO A 179 -7.44 8.77 -5.25
N GLN A 180 -8.09 9.78 -5.80
CA GLN A 180 -7.47 10.73 -6.72
C GLN A 180 -6.33 11.49 -6.05
N GLN A 181 -6.57 12.04 -4.85
CA GLN A 181 -5.53 12.72 -4.07
C GLN A 181 -4.37 11.77 -3.70
N ALA A 182 -4.65 10.49 -3.43
CA ALA A 182 -3.60 9.51 -3.16
C ALA A 182 -2.67 9.33 -4.37
N ILE A 183 -3.22 9.20 -5.57
CA ILE A 183 -2.43 9.08 -6.80
C ILE A 183 -1.64 10.36 -7.09
N GLU A 184 -2.25 11.52 -6.98
CA GLU A 184 -1.58 12.81 -7.17
C GLU A 184 -0.42 13.01 -6.18
N THR A 185 -0.58 12.55 -4.95
CA THR A 185 0.49 12.58 -3.93
C THR A 185 1.66 11.69 -4.33
N ILE A 186 1.38 10.47 -4.81
CA ILE A 186 2.40 9.55 -5.30
C ILE A 186 3.14 10.12 -6.51
N GLU A 187 2.42 10.67 -7.49
CA GLU A 187 3.03 11.29 -8.69
C GLU A 187 3.94 12.45 -8.32
N ARG A 188 3.50 13.29 -7.38
CA ARG A 188 4.31 14.42 -6.89
C ARG A 188 5.60 13.92 -6.23
N ALA A 189 5.50 12.88 -5.40
CA ALA A 189 6.68 12.30 -4.74
C ALA A 189 7.66 11.67 -5.76
N PHE A 190 7.19 11.04 -6.82
CA PHE A 190 8.05 10.51 -7.88
C PHE A 190 8.76 11.59 -8.71
N GLY A 191 8.23 12.80 -8.75
CA GLY A 191 8.85 13.97 -9.41
C GLY A 191 9.84 14.75 -8.53
N GLN A 192 10.01 14.38 -7.27
CA GLN A 192 10.92 15.04 -6.31
C GLN A 192 12.16 14.18 -6.06
N GLU A 193 13.30 14.84 -5.82
CA GLU A 193 14.46 14.11 -5.30
C GLU A 193 14.18 13.59 -3.89
N PRO A 194 14.61 12.33 -3.57
CA PRO A 194 14.43 11.77 -2.25
C PRO A 194 15.06 12.67 -1.17
N GLN A 195 14.26 13.08 -0.19
CA GLN A 195 14.79 13.80 0.97
C GLN A 195 15.47 12.81 1.91
N PRO A 196 16.68 13.08 2.41
CA PRO A 196 17.32 12.21 3.38
C PRO A 196 16.47 12.17 4.66
N VAL A 197 16.14 10.96 5.08
CA VAL A 197 15.48 10.74 6.38
C VAL A 197 16.54 10.83 7.46
N GLU A 198 16.35 11.73 8.42
CA GLU A 198 17.22 11.79 9.58
C GLU A 198 17.24 10.43 10.30
N SER A 199 18.46 9.91 10.55
CA SER A 199 18.62 8.67 11.30
C SER A 199 17.82 8.69 12.62
N LYS A 200 17.29 7.55 13.00
CA LYS A 200 16.59 7.36 14.28
C LYS A 200 17.51 7.63 15.48
N TYR A 201 18.82 7.47 15.28
CA TYR A 201 19.87 7.60 16.31
C TYR A 201 20.87 8.68 15.92
#